data_696fa1a7e020b624fd7433d19d7573be
#
_entry.id   696fa1a7e020b624fd7433d19d7573be
#
_cell.length_a   1.000
_cell.length_b   1.000
_cell.length_c   1.000
_cell.angle_alpha   90.00
_cell.angle_beta   90.00
_cell.angle_gamma   90.00
#
_symmetry.space_group_name_H-M   'P 1'
#
loop_
_entity.id
_entity.type
_entity.pdbx_description
1 polymer ?
#
loop_
_entity_poly.entity_id
_entity_poly.type
_entity_poly.pdbx_seq_one_letter_code
_entity_poly.pdbx_strand_id
1 'polypeptide(L)'
;MKLKSIDEFYQEISGDSSMEPNTLLPKGIQKEIGHFNVFNIKELYERLKDKSFMPYDRRAYYKISLIRGKNRAEYADKVIDIEKNALLFATPKIPYHYVPQDTQQSGNFCVFTSEFLTKDKSGIVLDELPIFKSDGYPVFELSDEEAIEIDLIFKKIHKEINSDYVYKYDLIRNYVAELIHFGQKLQPVTALYSKHNSAARVSSLFVELLERQFPIESPRQRLELKSAKDFATRLSIHVNHLNKVLKENTGKTTTELISDRLIHEAKILLKETD
;
A
#
# COMPACT_ATOMS: atom_id res chain seq x y z
N MET A 1 10.12 -15.89 -5.04
CA MET A 1 10.31 -14.98 -3.90
C MET A 1 9.08 -15.05 -3.03
N LYS A 2 9.21 -15.19 -1.73
CA LYS A 2 8.07 -15.37 -0.82
C LYS A 2 7.59 -13.99 -0.35
N LEU A 3 6.31 -13.70 -0.53
CA LEU A 3 5.67 -12.53 0.09
C LEU A 3 5.77 -12.67 1.61
N LYS A 4 6.26 -11.65 2.29
CA LYS A 4 6.34 -11.61 3.74
C LYS A 4 4.94 -11.66 4.34
N SER A 5 4.63 -12.75 5.01
CA SER A 5 3.33 -12.96 5.63
C SER A 5 3.13 -12.06 6.86
N ILE A 6 1.90 -11.96 7.33
CA ILE A 6 1.59 -11.31 8.61
C ILE A 6 2.31 -12.01 9.76
N ASP A 7 2.42 -13.33 9.77
CA ASP A 7 3.12 -14.08 10.81
C ASP A 7 4.61 -13.73 10.84
N GLU A 8 5.27 -13.63 9.67
CA GLU A 8 6.66 -13.18 9.55
C GLU A 8 6.85 -11.74 10.02
N PHE A 9 5.88 -10.85 9.75
CA PHE A 9 5.88 -9.50 10.30
C PHE A 9 5.84 -9.49 11.83
N TYR A 10 4.98 -10.32 12.44
CA TYR A 10 4.92 -10.42 13.90
C TYR A 10 6.19 -10.99 14.51
N GLN A 11 6.82 -11.97 13.87
CA GLN A 11 8.12 -12.50 14.31
C GLN A 11 9.22 -11.43 14.34
N GLU A 12 9.22 -10.51 13.37
CA GLU A 12 10.19 -9.41 13.35
C GLU A 12 9.96 -8.40 14.48
N ILE A 13 8.72 -8.03 14.74
CA ILE A 13 8.39 -7.01 15.76
C ILE A 13 8.34 -7.57 17.18
N SER A 14 8.23 -8.88 17.37
CA SER A 14 8.23 -9.51 18.71
C SER A 14 9.62 -9.78 19.26
N GLY A 15 10.65 -9.80 18.42
CA GLY A 15 12.07 -9.88 18.86
C GLY A 15 12.49 -11.17 19.54
N ASP A 16 11.59 -11.98 20.06
CA ASP A 16 11.85 -13.27 20.70
C ASP A 16 10.61 -14.16 20.58
N SER A 17 10.84 -15.45 20.38
CA SER A 17 9.82 -16.48 20.11
C SER A 17 8.88 -16.79 21.30
N SER A 18 8.95 -16.04 22.40
CA SER A 18 8.14 -16.26 23.61
C SER A 18 6.91 -15.34 23.74
N MET A 19 6.75 -14.34 22.89
CA MET A 19 5.51 -13.58 22.83
C MET A 19 4.61 -14.14 21.72
N GLU A 20 3.71 -15.04 22.10
CA GLU A 20 2.50 -15.24 21.31
C GLU A 20 1.83 -13.87 21.17
N PRO A 21 1.58 -13.39 19.95
CA PRO A 21 0.85 -12.15 19.78
C PRO A 21 -0.57 -12.37 20.28
N ASN A 22 -0.84 -11.97 21.53
CA ASN A 22 -2.17 -12.01 22.16
C ASN A 22 -3.25 -11.22 21.41
N THR A 23 -2.88 -10.68 20.25
CA THR A 23 -3.72 -9.88 19.37
C THR A 23 -4.01 -10.55 18.04
N LEU A 24 -3.44 -11.75 17.77
CA LEU A 24 -3.83 -12.50 16.60
C LEU A 24 -5.19 -13.14 16.85
N LEU A 25 -6.17 -12.80 16.02
CA LEU A 25 -7.44 -13.52 16.00
C LEU A 25 -7.17 -15.03 15.81
N PRO A 26 -7.92 -15.91 16.48
CA PRO A 26 -7.82 -17.35 16.25
C PRO A 26 -7.83 -17.68 14.75
N LYS A 27 -6.95 -18.56 14.29
CA LYS A 27 -6.76 -18.89 12.85
C LYS A 27 -8.06 -19.18 12.07
N GLY A 28 -9.09 -19.74 12.75
CA GLY A 28 -10.39 -19.97 12.13
C GLY A 28 -11.16 -18.68 11.82
N ILE A 29 -11.12 -17.71 12.71
CA ILE A 29 -11.83 -16.43 12.58
C ILE A 29 -11.13 -15.50 11.58
N GLN A 30 -9.82 -15.58 11.43
CA GLN A 30 -9.06 -14.78 10.45
C GLN A 30 -9.51 -15.02 9.00
N LYS A 31 -9.95 -16.22 8.64
CA LYS A 31 -10.46 -16.52 7.30
C LYS A 31 -11.77 -15.76 6.96
N GLU A 32 -12.59 -15.51 7.96
CA GLU A 32 -13.90 -14.87 7.77
C GLU A 32 -13.84 -13.35 7.93
N ILE A 33 -13.05 -12.86 8.88
CA ILE A 33 -12.99 -11.44 9.24
C ILE A 33 -11.82 -10.73 8.53
N GLY A 34 -10.78 -11.46 8.15
CA GLY A 34 -9.48 -10.93 7.75
C GLY A 34 -8.63 -10.56 8.97
N HIS A 35 -7.43 -10.03 8.72
CA HIS A 35 -6.52 -9.60 9.79
C HIS A 35 -6.52 -8.08 9.92
N PHE A 36 -6.49 -7.60 11.15
CA PHE A 36 -6.26 -6.19 11.49
C PHE A 36 -5.49 -6.07 12.80
N ASN A 37 -4.52 -5.15 12.85
CA ASN A 37 -3.91 -4.70 14.10
C ASN A 37 -3.39 -3.26 13.98
N VAL A 38 -3.16 -2.63 15.15
CA VAL A 38 -2.68 -1.24 15.25
C VAL A 38 -1.53 -1.15 16.25
N PHE A 39 -0.54 -0.30 15.95
CA PHE A 39 0.70 -0.16 16.70
C PHE A 39 1.05 1.30 16.93
N ASN A 40 1.65 1.58 18.10
CA ASN A 40 2.31 2.84 18.37
C ASN A 40 3.78 2.76 17.95
N ILE A 41 4.23 3.71 17.12
CA ILE A 41 5.58 3.70 16.55
C ILE A 41 6.62 3.87 17.67
N LYS A 42 6.41 4.79 18.60
CA LYS A 42 7.36 5.06 19.69
C LYS A 42 7.56 3.82 20.58
N GLU A 43 6.47 3.19 21.01
CA GLU A 43 6.53 1.98 21.82
C GLU A 43 7.25 0.83 21.10
N LEU A 44 7.02 0.71 19.81
CA LEU A 44 7.66 -0.31 19.00
C LEU A 44 9.17 -0.06 18.84
N TYR A 45 9.58 1.21 18.64
CA TYR A 45 10.98 1.60 18.61
C TYR A 45 11.71 1.36 19.94
N GLU A 46 11.08 1.65 21.06
CA GLU A 46 11.64 1.41 22.40
C GLU A 46 11.89 -0.09 22.66
N ARG A 47 11.06 -0.98 22.08
CA ARG A 47 11.23 -2.43 22.17
C ARG A 47 12.32 -3.00 21.26
N LEU A 48 12.55 -2.37 20.11
CA LEU A 48 13.41 -2.91 19.04
C LEU A 48 14.77 -2.21 18.93
N LYS A 49 15.28 -1.63 20.03
CA LYS A 49 16.42 -0.69 20.11
C LYS A 49 17.67 -0.98 19.24
N ASP A 50 17.85 -2.21 18.70
CA ASP A 50 19.06 -2.63 17.98
C ASP A 50 18.81 -3.37 16.66
N LYS A 51 17.58 -3.39 16.14
CA LYS A 51 17.27 -4.10 14.88
C LYS A 51 16.97 -3.13 13.76
N SER A 52 17.54 -3.38 12.58
CA SER A 52 17.15 -2.69 11.34
C SER A 52 15.63 -2.82 11.14
N PHE A 53 14.94 -1.68 11.17
CA PHE A 53 13.50 -1.65 11.18
C PHE A 53 13.00 -1.59 9.73
N MET A 54 12.28 -2.63 9.31
CA MET A 54 11.66 -2.75 8.00
C MET A 54 12.62 -2.77 6.79
N PRO A 55 13.24 -3.92 6.50
CA PRO A 55 14.01 -4.12 5.27
C PRO A 55 13.13 -3.90 4.03
N TYR A 56 13.79 -3.75 2.88
CA TYR A 56 13.13 -3.64 1.59
C TYR A 56 12.48 -4.97 1.21
N ASP A 57 11.18 -5.13 1.49
CA ASP A 57 10.44 -6.37 1.30
C ASP A 57 9.05 -6.12 0.69
N ARG A 58 8.55 -7.10 -0.05
CA ARG A 58 7.12 -7.22 -0.38
C ARG A 58 6.37 -7.83 0.78
N ARG A 59 5.23 -7.27 1.12
CA ARG A 59 4.39 -7.68 2.23
C ARG A 59 3.04 -8.18 1.74
N ALA A 60 2.48 -9.19 2.39
CA ALA A 60 1.15 -9.74 2.06
C ALA A 60 0.00 -8.97 2.73
N TYR A 61 0.21 -7.71 3.12
CA TYR A 61 -0.76 -6.88 3.85
C TYR A 61 -0.68 -5.41 3.44
N TYR A 62 -1.76 -4.70 3.67
CA TYR A 62 -1.83 -3.24 3.58
C TYR A 62 -1.38 -2.60 4.89
N LYS A 63 -0.82 -1.41 4.81
CA LYS A 63 -0.41 -0.63 5.97
C LYS A 63 -0.76 0.84 5.76
N ILE A 64 -1.31 1.47 6.79
CA ILE A 64 -1.52 2.92 6.84
C ILE A 64 -0.76 3.44 8.05
N SER A 65 0.08 4.46 7.86
CA SER A 65 0.94 5.01 8.91
C SER A 65 0.81 6.52 9.02
N LEU A 66 0.53 7.01 10.21
CA LEU A 66 0.84 8.38 10.60
C LEU A 66 2.28 8.38 11.10
N ILE A 67 3.15 9.09 10.42
CA ILE A 67 4.57 9.21 10.72
C ILE A 67 4.83 10.61 11.25
N ARG A 68 5.55 10.71 12.37
CA ARG A 68 6.06 11.96 12.93
C ARG A 68 7.54 11.85 13.21
N GLY A 69 8.33 12.83 12.73
CA GLY A 69 9.79 12.83 12.78
C GLY A 69 10.39 12.76 11.38
N LYS A 70 11.70 12.93 11.29
CA LYS A 70 12.42 12.86 10.02
C LYS A 70 12.60 11.42 9.57
N ASN A 71 12.18 11.14 8.35
CA ASN A 71 12.17 9.80 7.79
C ASN A 71 12.48 9.82 6.30
N ARG A 72 12.82 8.64 5.77
CA ARG A 72 12.98 8.40 4.35
C ARG A 72 12.24 7.15 3.94
N ALA A 73 11.42 7.24 2.91
CA ALA A 73 10.78 6.10 2.28
C ALA A 73 11.44 5.85 0.90
N GLU A 74 12.12 4.72 0.76
CA GLU A 74 12.84 4.35 -0.46
C GLU A 74 12.05 3.31 -1.22
N TYR A 75 11.68 3.63 -2.45
CA TYR A 75 11.07 2.76 -3.44
C TYR A 75 12.09 2.37 -4.50
N ALA A 76 11.75 1.44 -5.39
CA ALA A 76 12.67 1.04 -6.45
C ALA A 76 13.03 2.18 -7.41
N ASP A 77 12.10 3.11 -7.64
CA ASP A 77 12.18 4.17 -8.64
C ASP A 77 12.26 5.59 -8.05
N LYS A 78 12.02 5.73 -6.74
CA LYS A 78 11.99 7.04 -6.08
C LYS A 78 12.37 6.96 -4.61
N VAL A 79 12.85 8.08 -4.08
CA VAL A 79 13.10 8.30 -2.66
C VAL A 79 12.24 9.49 -2.22
N ILE A 80 11.54 9.34 -1.10
CA ILE A 80 10.70 10.38 -0.52
C ILE A 80 11.21 10.68 0.87
N ASP A 81 11.70 11.89 1.07
CA ASP A 81 12.10 12.40 2.39
C ASP A 81 10.87 12.99 3.09
N ILE A 82 10.70 12.67 4.36
CA ILE A 82 9.63 13.13 5.24
C ILE A 82 10.28 14.01 6.30
N GLU A 83 9.97 15.31 6.29
CA GLU A 83 10.60 16.27 7.20
C GLU A 83 9.96 16.32 8.58
N LYS A 84 8.63 16.16 8.68
CA LYS A 84 7.91 16.32 9.94
C LYS A 84 6.79 15.33 10.13
N ASN A 85 5.69 15.50 9.40
CA ASN A 85 4.48 14.69 9.51
C ASN A 85 4.10 14.13 8.13
N ALA A 86 3.75 12.87 8.06
CA ALA A 86 3.23 12.28 6.83
C ALA A 86 2.22 11.17 7.09
N LEU A 87 1.29 11.01 6.16
CA LEU A 87 0.43 9.84 6.04
C LEU A 87 0.94 8.96 4.91
N LEU A 88 1.33 7.73 5.25
CA LEU A 88 1.88 6.75 4.31
C LEU A 88 0.92 5.58 4.12
N PHE A 89 0.68 5.23 2.87
CA PHE A 89 -0.09 4.06 2.45
C PHE A 89 0.83 3.04 1.80
N ALA A 90 0.84 1.81 2.31
CA ALA A 90 1.58 0.70 1.72
C ALA A 90 0.65 -0.42 1.27
N THR A 91 0.98 -1.02 0.15
CA THR A 91 0.22 -2.08 -0.51
C THR A 91 1.11 -3.30 -0.73
N PRO A 92 0.55 -4.52 -0.79
CA PRO A 92 1.31 -5.72 -1.13
C PRO A 92 2.03 -5.65 -2.48
N LYS A 93 1.59 -4.77 -3.37
CA LYS A 93 2.10 -4.67 -4.75
C LYS A 93 3.42 -3.91 -4.86
N ILE A 94 3.72 -3.01 -3.89
CA ILE A 94 4.87 -2.10 -3.97
C ILE A 94 5.75 -2.29 -2.75
N PRO A 95 6.95 -2.89 -2.91
CA PRO A 95 7.92 -2.96 -1.83
C PRO A 95 8.54 -1.59 -1.58
N TYR A 96 8.89 -1.32 -0.33
CA TYR A 96 9.59 -0.11 0.08
C TYR A 96 10.46 -0.37 1.30
N HIS A 97 11.51 0.42 1.44
CA HIS A 97 12.35 0.50 2.62
C HIS A 97 12.04 1.78 3.38
N TYR A 98 11.79 1.66 4.67
CA TYR A 98 11.52 2.79 5.55
C TYR A 98 12.72 3.01 6.46
N VAL A 99 13.33 4.19 6.37
CA VAL A 99 14.57 4.53 7.07
C VAL A 99 14.33 5.75 7.96
N PRO A 100 14.26 5.56 9.28
CA PRO A 100 14.24 6.68 10.22
C PRO A 100 15.52 7.51 10.13
N GLN A 101 15.38 8.82 10.13
CA GLN A 101 16.49 9.76 10.02
C GLN A 101 16.83 10.44 11.37
N ASP A 102 15.96 10.28 12.36
CA ASP A 102 16.19 10.75 13.73
C ASP A 102 15.73 9.72 14.76
N THR A 103 16.03 9.98 16.02
CA THR A 103 15.67 9.09 17.14
C THR A 103 14.30 9.39 17.76
N GLN A 104 13.66 10.50 17.36
CA GLN A 104 12.39 10.96 17.92
C GLN A 104 11.21 10.51 17.07
N GLN A 105 11.19 9.23 16.74
CA GLN A 105 10.12 8.65 15.95
C GLN A 105 8.84 8.49 16.76
N SER A 106 7.72 8.96 16.21
CA SER A 106 6.42 8.78 16.83
C SER A 106 5.30 8.67 15.77
N GLY A 107 4.10 8.42 16.24
CA GLY A 107 2.92 8.21 15.40
C GLY A 107 2.33 6.82 15.61
N ASN A 108 1.50 6.42 14.67
CA ASN A 108 0.77 5.16 14.75
C ASN A 108 0.70 4.51 13.37
N PHE A 109 0.58 3.20 13.31
CA PHE A 109 0.22 2.52 12.07
C PHE A 109 -0.71 1.35 12.32
N CYS A 110 -1.50 1.03 11.31
CA CYS A 110 -2.27 -0.20 11.28
C CYS A 110 -1.84 -1.08 10.10
N VAL A 111 -1.99 -2.39 10.27
CA VAL A 111 -1.80 -3.41 9.24
C VAL A 111 -3.08 -4.21 9.08
N PHE A 112 -3.45 -4.54 7.84
CA PHE A 112 -4.64 -5.32 7.56
C PHE A 112 -4.54 -6.08 6.23
N THR A 113 -5.28 -7.17 6.12
CA THR A 113 -5.39 -7.93 4.86
C THR A 113 -6.56 -7.42 4.03
N SER A 114 -6.57 -7.80 2.74
CA SER A 114 -7.68 -7.46 1.81
C SER A 114 -9.03 -7.97 2.31
N GLU A 115 -9.06 -9.13 3.00
CA GLU A 115 -10.27 -9.74 3.53
C GLU A 115 -10.90 -8.91 4.65
N PHE A 116 -10.10 -8.10 5.35
CA PHE A 116 -10.61 -7.19 6.39
C PHE A 116 -11.47 -6.06 5.80
N LEU A 117 -11.10 -5.54 4.63
CA LEU A 117 -11.78 -4.44 3.92
C LEU A 117 -12.38 -4.89 2.59
N THR A 118 -13.11 -6.01 2.57
CA THR A 118 -13.83 -6.44 1.36
C THR A 118 -14.98 -5.48 1.03
N LYS A 119 -15.37 -5.42 -0.25
CA LYS A 119 -16.48 -4.58 -0.73
C LYS A 119 -17.76 -4.81 0.07
N ASP A 120 -18.08 -6.06 0.37
CA ASP A 120 -19.30 -6.43 1.10
C ASP A 120 -19.31 -5.93 2.55
N LYS A 121 -18.13 -5.74 3.14
CA LYS A 121 -17.97 -5.30 4.53
C LYS A 121 -17.78 -3.79 4.69
N SER A 122 -17.18 -3.12 3.70
CA SER A 122 -16.78 -1.72 3.82
C SER A 122 -17.26 -0.83 2.66
N GLY A 123 -17.78 -1.42 1.59
CA GLY A 123 -18.09 -0.71 0.34
C GLY A 123 -16.84 -0.30 -0.46
N ILE A 124 -15.63 -0.58 0.04
CA ILE A 124 -14.35 -0.18 -0.55
C ILE A 124 -13.76 -1.34 -1.35
N VAL A 125 -13.29 -1.04 -2.56
CA VAL A 125 -12.45 -1.93 -3.36
C VAL A 125 -11.03 -1.36 -3.37
N LEU A 126 -10.15 -1.91 -2.53
CA LEU A 126 -8.79 -1.38 -2.29
C LEU A 126 -8.00 -1.18 -3.58
N ASP A 127 -8.06 -2.14 -4.50
CA ASP A 127 -7.33 -2.10 -5.77
C ASP A 127 -7.84 -1.04 -6.76
N GLU A 128 -9.04 -0.51 -6.55
CA GLU A 128 -9.59 0.57 -7.37
C GLU A 128 -9.19 1.95 -6.86
N LEU A 129 -8.69 2.04 -5.62
CA LEU A 129 -8.33 3.32 -5.01
C LEU A 129 -6.98 3.81 -5.53
N PRO A 130 -6.89 5.08 -5.99
CA PRO A 130 -5.65 5.66 -6.52
C PRO A 130 -4.46 5.55 -5.57
N ILE A 131 -4.67 5.69 -4.25
CA ILE A 131 -3.62 5.62 -3.23
C ILE A 131 -2.96 4.23 -3.10
N PHE A 132 -3.61 3.16 -3.56
CA PHE A 132 -3.09 1.80 -3.53
C PHE A 132 -2.64 1.29 -4.91
N LYS A 133 -2.68 2.14 -5.95
CA LYS A 133 -2.15 1.79 -7.27
C LYS A 133 -0.64 1.89 -7.29
N SER A 134 -0.01 1.08 -8.13
CA SER A 134 1.45 1.02 -8.28
C SER A 134 2.08 2.32 -8.79
N ASP A 135 1.34 3.10 -9.56
CA ASP A 135 1.71 4.43 -10.05
C ASP A 135 1.26 5.57 -9.12
N GLY A 136 0.59 5.23 -8.03
CA GLY A 136 0.09 6.19 -7.03
C GLY A 136 1.19 6.87 -6.23
N TYR A 137 0.82 7.96 -5.56
CA TYR A 137 1.69 8.65 -4.62
C TYR A 137 1.35 8.15 -3.20
N PRO A 138 2.23 7.34 -2.59
CA PRO A 138 1.88 6.63 -1.36
C PRO A 138 2.17 7.41 -0.06
N VAL A 139 2.77 8.60 -0.15
CA VAL A 139 3.17 9.42 0.99
C VAL A 139 2.64 10.84 0.82
N PHE A 140 1.93 11.34 1.81
CA PHE A 140 1.35 12.68 1.84
C PHE A 140 1.92 13.43 3.03
N GLU A 141 2.57 14.57 2.78
CA GLU A 141 2.95 15.49 3.84
C GLU A 141 1.69 16.08 4.48
N LEU A 142 1.74 16.26 5.80
CA LEU A 142 0.63 16.73 6.61
C LEU A 142 1.01 18.02 7.34
N SER A 143 0.04 18.93 7.45
CA SER A 143 0.10 20.01 8.44
C SER A 143 0.01 19.44 9.86
N ASP A 144 0.28 20.27 10.86
CA ASP A 144 0.16 19.85 12.25
C ASP A 144 -1.30 19.57 12.64
N GLU A 145 -2.24 20.34 12.10
CA GLU A 145 -3.67 20.15 12.29
C GLU A 145 -4.15 18.82 11.69
N GLU A 146 -3.77 18.52 10.45
CA GLU A 146 -4.10 17.26 9.78
C GLU A 146 -3.50 16.06 10.52
N ALA A 147 -2.25 16.18 11.01
CA ALA A 147 -1.62 15.14 11.81
C ALA A 147 -2.33 14.89 13.13
N ILE A 148 -2.91 15.93 13.78
CA ILE A 148 -3.73 15.81 14.99
C ILE A 148 -5.04 15.09 14.66
N GLU A 149 -5.71 15.44 13.56
CA GLU A 149 -6.97 14.83 13.14
C GLU A 149 -6.79 13.32 12.88
N ILE A 150 -5.73 12.93 12.16
CA ILE A 150 -5.40 11.52 11.91
C ILE A 150 -5.04 10.78 13.21
N ASP A 151 -4.30 11.42 14.13
CA ASP A 151 -3.95 10.83 15.43
C ASP A 151 -5.20 10.52 16.27
N LEU A 152 -6.22 11.38 16.21
CA LEU A 152 -7.50 11.13 16.86
C LEU A 152 -8.20 9.89 16.31
N ILE A 153 -8.13 9.64 14.99
CA ILE A 153 -8.67 8.42 14.39
C ILE A 153 -7.91 7.20 14.91
N PHE A 154 -6.58 7.24 14.95
CA PHE A 154 -5.79 6.14 15.51
C PHE A 154 -6.07 5.89 16.99
N LYS A 155 -6.29 6.94 17.79
CA LYS A 155 -6.71 6.80 19.20
C LYS A 155 -8.06 6.11 19.34
N LYS A 156 -9.03 6.40 18.46
CA LYS A 156 -10.31 5.67 18.43
C LYS A 156 -10.07 4.19 18.11
N ILE A 157 -9.22 3.87 17.12
CA ILE A 157 -8.88 2.50 16.75
C ILE A 157 -8.22 1.76 17.92
N HIS A 158 -7.23 2.37 18.60
CA HIS A 158 -6.57 1.77 19.77
C HIS A 158 -7.55 1.50 20.92
N LYS A 159 -8.49 2.41 21.16
CA LYS A 159 -9.53 2.22 22.16
C LYS A 159 -10.44 1.06 21.77
N GLU A 160 -10.87 1.02 20.51
CA GLU A 160 -11.87 0.05 20.07
C GLU A 160 -11.32 -1.37 19.97
N ILE A 161 -10.09 -1.57 19.51
CA ILE A 161 -9.50 -2.92 19.39
C ILE A 161 -9.43 -3.63 20.75
N ASN A 162 -9.28 -2.85 21.83
CA ASN A 162 -9.22 -3.34 23.22
C ASN A 162 -10.59 -3.37 23.90
N SER A 163 -11.68 -3.01 23.23
CA SER A 163 -13.03 -3.02 23.79
C SER A 163 -13.68 -4.40 23.74
N ASP A 164 -14.69 -4.60 24.58
CA ASP A 164 -15.53 -5.81 24.57
C ASP A 164 -16.74 -5.68 23.62
N TYR A 165 -16.78 -4.62 22.81
CA TYR A 165 -17.90 -4.39 21.89
C TYR A 165 -17.96 -5.48 20.80
N VAL A 166 -19.10 -6.13 20.65
CA VAL A 166 -19.28 -7.28 19.75
C VAL A 166 -18.99 -6.92 18.29
N TYR A 167 -19.36 -5.72 17.85
CA TYR A 167 -19.16 -5.23 16.48
C TYR A 167 -17.94 -4.32 16.33
N LYS A 168 -16.95 -4.44 17.21
CA LYS A 168 -15.75 -3.60 17.18
C LYS A 168 -15.00 -3.62 15.85
N TYR A 169 -14.95 -4.76 15.16
CA TYR A 169 -14.29 -4.85 13.87
C TYR A 169 -15.02 -4.10 12.76
N ASP A 170 -16.36 -4.02 12.83
CA ASP A 170 -17.15 -3.22 11.90
C ASP A 170 -16.88 -1.72 12.12
N LEU A 171 -16.80 -1.30 13.39
CA LEU A 171 -16.46 0.08 13.74
C LEU A 171 -15.01 0.42 13.33
N ILE A 172 -14.06 -0.48 13.56
CA ILE A 172 -12.66 -0.30 13.14
C ILE A 172 -12.57 -0.17 11.61
N ARG A 173 -13.33 -0.93 10.81
CA ARG A 173 -13.39 -0.79 9.34
C ARG A 173 -13.81 0.62 8.94
N ASN A 174 -14.77 1.21 9.63
CA ASN A 174 -15.19 2.58 9.37
C ASN A 174 -14.05 3.59 9.66
N TYR A 175 -13.29 3.42 10.73
CA TYR A 175 -12.12 4.26 11.02
C TYR A 175 -11.00 4.08 9.99
N VAL A 176 -10.75 2.86 9.54
CA VAL A 176 -9.79 2.61 8.45
C VAL A 176 -10.27 3.24 7.13
N ALA A 177 -11.58 3.15 6.84
CA ALA A 177 -12.17 3.84 5.69
C ALA A 177 -12.01 5.38 5.80
N GLU A 178 -12.18 5.95 6.99
CA GLU A 178 -11.95 7.38 7.25
C GLU A 178 -10.50 7.79 6.93
N LEU A 179 -9.49 7.00 7.39
CA LEU A 179 -8.07 7.21 7.06
C LEU A 179 -7.81 7.14 5.55
N ILE A 180 -8.41 6.18 4.87
CA ILE A 180 -8.29 6.01 3.42
C ILE A 180 -8.87 7.23 2.69
N HIS A 181 -10.07 7.66 3.05
CA HIS A 181 -10.71 8.83 2.43
C HIS A 181 -9.97 10.13 2.76
N PHE A 182 -9.38 10.24 3.94
CA PHE A 182 -8.51 11.36 4.28
C PHE A 182 -7.33 11.44 3.30
N GLY A 183 -6.58 10.35 3.11
CA GLY A 183 -5.49 10.30 2.14
C GLY A 183 -5.94 10.59 0.71
N GLN A 184 -7.12 10.13 0.32
CA GLN A 184 -7.65 10.42 -1.02
C GLN A 184 -7.95 11.90 -1.24
N LYS A 185 -8.38 12.64 -0.21
CA LYS A 185 -8.60 14.09 -0.29
C LYS A 185 -7.29 14.86 -0.47
N LEU A 186 -6.17 14.33 0.02
CA LEU A 186 -4.83 14.93 -0.15
C LEU A 186 -4.27 14.70 -1.56
N GLN A 187 -4.86 13.81 -2.36
CA GLN A 187 -4.41 13.58 -3.73
C GLN A 187 -4.75 14.77 -4.64
N PRO A 188 -3.89 15.09 -5.62
CA PRO A 188 -4.22 16.10 -6.63
C PRO A 188 -5.54 15.75 -7.31
N VAL A 189 -6.37 16.79 -7.54
CA VAL A 189 -7.71 16.67 -8.17
C VAL A 189 -7.66 15.90 -9.49
N THR A 190 -6.58 15.99 -10.26
CA THR A 190 -6.34 15.26 -11.51
C THR A 190 -6.32 13.73 -11.33
N ALA A 191 -5.93 13.23 -10.17
CA ALA A 191 -5.95 11.79 -9.88
C ALA A 191 -7.35 11.26 -9.53
N LEU A 192 -8.26 12.12 -9.05
CA LEU A 192 -9.60 11.74 -8.60
C LEU A 192 -10.65 11.71 -9.73
N TYR A 193 -10.48 12.50 -10.78
CA TYR A 193 -11.51 12.72 -11.81
C TYR A 193 -11.34 11.94 -13.12
N SER A 194 -10.41 11.00 -13.20
CA SER A 194 -10.17 10.21 -14.44
C SER A 194 -11.29 9.23 -14.81
N LYS A 195 -12.35 9.08 -14.01
CA LYS A 195 -13.33 7.98 -14.15
C LYS A 195 -14.51 8.22 -15.11
N HIS A 196 -14.72 9.41 -15.66
CA HIS A 196 -15.95 9.71 -16.44
C HIS A 196 -15.78 9.82 -17.96
N ASN A 197 -14.59 9.57 -18.50
CA ASN A 197 -14.34 9.62 -19.94
C ASN A 197 -14.00 8.20 -20.45
N SER A 198 -14.49 7.84 -21.64
CA SER A 198 -14.16 6.56 -22.31
C SER A 198 -12.64 6.35 -22.45
N ALA A 199 -11.89 7.42 -22.69
CA ALA A 199 -10.42 7.41 -22.72
C ALA A 199 -9.82 7.04 -21.36
N ALA A 200 -10.29 7.62 -20.26
CA ALA A 200 -9.83 7.28 -18.92
C ALA A 200 -10.12 5.82 -18.55
N ARG A 201 -11.28 5.28 -19.01
CA ARG A 201 -11.61 3.86 -18.82
C ARG A 201 -10.64 2.94 -19.57
N VAL A 202 -10.30 3.25 -20.81
CA VAL A 202 -9.31 2.48 -21.59
C VAL A 202 -7.94 2.53 -20.91
N SER A 203 -7.52 3.70 -20.45
CA SER A 203 -6.26 3.88 -19.71
C SER A 203 -6.23 3.04 -18.42
N SER A 204 -7.29 3.07 -17.63
CA SER A 204 -7.40 2.26 -16.40
C SER A 204 -7.37 0.76 -16.67
N LEU A 205 -8.06 0.28 -17.71
CA LEU A 205 -8.03 -1.13 -18.11
C LEU A 205 -6.65 -1.56 -18.60
N PHE A 206 -5.94 -0.70 -19.33
CA PHE A 206 -4.56 -0.97 -19.73
C PHE A 206 -3.64 -1.14 -18.52
N VAL A 207 -3.69 -0.19 -17.56
CA VAL A 207 -2.88 -0.25 -16.34
C VAL A 207 -3.22 -1.52 -15.56
N GLU A 208 -4.49 -1.86 -15.41
CA GLU A 208 -4.92 -3.09 -14.72
C GLU A 208 -4.36 -4.35 -15.40
N LEU A 209 -4.44 -4.45 -16.72
CA LEU A 209 -3.88 -5.59 -17.46
C LEU A 209 -2.36 -5.66 -17.35
N LEU A 210 -1.67 -4.50 -17.33
CA LEU A 210 -0.22 -4.44 -17.16
C LEU A 210 0.16 -4.94 -15.76
N GLU A 211 -0.48 -4.41 -14.70
CA GLU A 211 -0.17 -4.76 -13.32
C GLU A 211 -0.51 -6.22 -12.95
N ARG A 212 -1.52 -6.82 -13.57
CA ARG A 212 -1.86 -8.24 -13.34
C ARG A 212 -0.75 -9.21 -13.74
N GLN A 213 0.22 -8.78 -14.54
CA GLN A 213 1.36 -9.60 -14.95
C GLN A 213 2.49 -9.60 -13.92
N PHE A 214 2.37 -8.77 -12.87
CA PHE A 214 3.36 -8.59 -11.82
C PHE A 214 2.77 -8.92 -10.43
N PRO A 215 3.60 -9.27 -9.43
CA PRO A 215 5.06 -9.40 -9.49
C PRO A 215 5.53 -10.61 -10.29
N ILE A 216 6.80 -10.60 -10.74
CA ILE A 216 7.46 -11.78 -11.31
C ILE A 216 7.97 -12.64 -10.14
N GLU A 217 7.28 -13.74 -9.86
CA GLU A 217 7.57 -14.61 -8.70
C GLU A 217 8.56 -15.72 -8.99
N SER A 218 8.84 -16.00 -10.25
CA SER A 218 9.80 -17.04 -10.61
C SER A 218 10.49 -16.76 -11.96
N PRO A 219 11.72 -17.27 -12.17
CA PRO A 219 12.42 -17.14 -13.45
C PRO A 219 11.70 -17.79 -14.65
N ARG A 220 10.73 -18.66 -14.37
CA ARG A 220 9.94 -19.36 -15.40
C ARG A 220 8.67 -18.58 -15.79
N GLN A 221 8.28 -17.60 -15.00
CA GLN A 221 7.12 -16.77 -15.30
C GLN A 221 7.38 -15.92 -16.54
N ARG A 222 6.48 -15.99 -17.50
CA ARG A 222 6.55 -15.21 -18.74
C ARG A 222 5.41 -14.20 -18.77
N LEU A 223 5.73 -13.00 -19.19
CA LEU A 223 4.72 -12.00 -19.47
C LEU A 223 3.94 -12.41 -20.72
N GLU A 224 2.62 -12.41 -20.63
CA GLU A 224 1.73 -12.72 -21.75
C GLU A 224 1.62 -11.54 -22.71
N LEU A 225 1.46 -10.32 -22.18
CA LEU A 225 1.30 -9.09 -22.94
C LEU A 225 2.62 -8.29 -22.90
N LYS A 226 3.31 -8.17 -24.03
CA LYS A 226 4.65 -7.57 -24.11
C LYS A 226 4.70 -6.30 -24.97
N SER A 227 3.72 -6.10 -25.83
CA SER A 227 3.72 -5.02 -26.79
C SER A 227 2.40 -4.23 -26.80
N ALA A 228 2.44 -3.00 -27.28
CA ALA A 228 1.24 -2.18 -27.47
C ALA A 228 0.14 -2.92 -28.27
N LYS A 229 0.56 -3.78 -29.23
CA LYS A 229 -0.37 -4.58 -30.04
C LYS A 229 -1.08 -5.65 -29.19
N ASP A 230 -0.37 -6.31 -28.28
CA ASP A 230 -0.95 -7.34 -27.42
C ASP A 230 -2.03 -6.75 -26.51
N PHE A 231 -1.73 -5.61 -25.87
CA PHE A 231 -2.68 -4.89 -25.05
C PHE A 231 -3.88 -4.37 -25.84
N ALA A 232 -3.64 -3.79 -27.02
CA ALA A 232 -4.71 -3.29 -27.88
C ALA A 232 -5.65 -4.43 -28.31
N THR A 233 -5.09 -5.59 -28.68
CA THR A 233 -5.85 -6.79 -29.02
C THR A 233 -6.66 -7.29 -27.82
N ARG A 234 -6.06 -7.37 -26.63
CA ARG A 234 -6.75 -7.80 -25.40
C ARG A 234 -7.89 -6.87 -25.02
N LEU A 235 -7.72 -5.56 -25.24
CA LEU A 235 -8.74 -4.51 -24.99
C LEU A 235 -9.76 -4.37 -26.12
N SER A 236 -9.59 -5.12 -27.24
CA SER A 236 -10.45 -5.04 -28.42
C SER A 236 -10.53 -3.64 -29.03
N ILE A 237 -9.40 -2.92 -29.05
CA ILE A 237 -9.27 -1.58 -29.65
C ILE A 237 -8.07 -1.52 -30.62
N HIS A 238 -8.05 -0.48 -31.44
CA HIS A 238 -6.91 -0.25 -32.36
C HIS A 238 -5.69 0.28 -31.58
N VAL A 239 -4.49 -0.18 -31.94
CA VAL A 239 -3.23 0.21 -31.26
C VAL A 239 -2.98 1.71 -31.27
N ASN A 240 -3.34 2.41 -32.36
CA ASN A 240 -3.20 3.87 -32.43
C ASN A 240 -4.15 4.59 -31.47
N HIS A 241 -5.36 4.04 -31.26
CA HIS A 241 -6.30 4.58 -30.28
C HIS A 241 -5.78 4.38 -28.85
N LEU A 242 -5.23 3.20 -28.53
CA LEU A 242 -4.60 2.95 -27.25
C LEU A 242 -3.46 3.93 -26.99
N ASN A 243 -2.53 4.08 -27.94
CA ASN A 243 -1.41 5.02 -27.81
C ASN A 243 -1.86 6.47 -27.61
N LYS A 244 -2.87 6.92 -28.39
CA LYS A 244 -3.43 8.27 -28.25
C LYS A 244 -4.00 8.50 -26.86
N VAL A 245 -4.86 7.58 -26.41
CA VAL A 245 -5.51 7.65 -25.10
C VAL A 245 -4.49 7.67 -23.95
N LEU A 246 -3.51 6.78 -23.99
CA LEU A 246 -2.49 6.71 -22.94
C LEU A 246 -1.62 7.96 -22.92
N LYS A 247 -1.21 8.46 -24.10
CA LYS A 247 -0.41 9.68 -24.20
C LYS A 247 -1.17 10.91 -23.71
N GLU A 248 -2.47 11.03 -24.00
CA GLU A 248 -3.31 12.12 -23.51
C GLU A 248 -3.53 12.08 -21.99
N ASN A 249 -3.69 10.86 -21.40
CA ASN A 249 -3.98 10.73 -19.97
C ASN A 249 -2.74 10.65 -19.09
N THR A 250 -1.60 10.14 -19.58
CA THR A 250 -0.41 9.86 -18.79
C THR A 250 0.84 10.63 -19.23
N GLY A 251 0.78 11.27 -20.39
CA GLY A 251 1.94 11.90 -21.05
C GLY A 251 2.90 10.89 -21.70
N LYS A 252 2.67 9.57 -21.57
CA LYS A 252 3.55 8.50 -22.04
C LYS A 252 2.88 7.62 -23.09
N THR A 253 3.67 7.04 -23.97
CA THR A 253 3.22 6.04 -24.95
C THR A 253 3.02 4.67 -24.25
N THR A 254 2.27 3.77 -24.89
CA THR A 254 2.08 2.40 -24.40
C THR A 254 3.41 1.69 -24.16
N THR A 255 4.38 1.84 -25.08
CA THR A 255 5.69 1.21 -24.98
C THR A 255 6.50 1.77 -23.81
N GLU A 256 6.47 3.08 -23.58
CA GLU A 256 7.12 3.71 -22.42
C GLU A 256 6.55 3.19 -21.12
N LEU A 257 5.22 3.11 -20.98
CA LEU A 257 4.56 2.59 -19.78
C LEU A 257 4.93 1.12 -19.50
N ILE A 258 4.96 0.27 -20.54
CA ILE A 258 5.38 -1.12 -20.41
C ILE A 258 6.86 -1.20 -19.97
N SER A 259 7.73 -0.41 -20.61
CA SER A 259 9.16 -0.38 -20.30
C SER A 259 9.43 0.11 -18.89
N ASP A 260 8.76 1.18 -18.47
CA ASP A 260 8.89 1.74 -17.13
C ASP A 260 8.49 0.70 -16.07
N ARG A 261 7.40 -0.03 -16.30
CA ARG A 261 6.96 -1.07 -15.36
C ARG A 261 7.92 -2.26 -15.30
N LEU A 262 8.48 -2.65 -16.44
CA LEU A 262 9.51 -3.71 -16.50
C LEU A 262 10.79 -3.28 -15.78
N ILE A 263 11.25 -2.05 -16.00
CA ILE A 263 12.43 -1.48 -15.31
C ILE A 263 12.17 -1.41 -13.80
N HIS A 264 10.96 -1.00 -13.41
CA HIS A 264 10.57 -0.97 -12.00
C HIS A 264 10.67 -2.37 -11.37
N GLU A 265 10.10 -3.38 -12.00
CA GLU A 265 10.16 -4.76 -11.52
C GLU A 265 11.60 -5.29 -11.44
N ALA A 266 12.41 -5.00 -12.48
CA ALA A 266 13.82 -5.39 -12.51
C ALA A 266 14.60 -4.75 -11.34
N LYS A 267 14.36 -3.47 -11.04
CA LYS A 267 14.98 -2.79 -9.89
C LYS A 267 14.58 -3.43 -8.56
N ILE A 268 13.33 -3.84 -8.43
CA ILE A 268 12.84 -4.56 -7.24
C ILE A 268 13.59 -5.88 -7.11
N LEU A 269 13.59 -6.70 -8.17
CA LEU A 269 14.24 -8.00 -8.15
C LEU A 269 15.74 -7.88 -7.85
N LEU A 270 16.44 -6.90 -8.41
CA LEU A 270 17.86 -6.66 -8.13
C LEU A 270 18.14 -6.21 -6.69
N LYS A 271 17.18 -5.58 -6.00
CA LYS A 271 17.33 -5.21 -4.58
C LYS A 271 16.98 -6.35 -3.63
N GLU A 272 16.17 -7.30 -4.08
CA GLU A 272 15.67 -8.41 -3.27
C GLU A 272 16.45 -9.71 -3.47
N THR A 273 17.22 -9.81 -4.55
CA THR A 273 18.09 -10.97 -4.84
C THR A 273 19.53 -10.53 -4.71
N ASP A 274 20.21 -10.99 -3.67
CA ASP A 274 21.68 -10.92 -3.52
C ASP A 274 22.38 -11.91 -4.47
#